data_393282b61e43419bd444b1573c8a3c39
#
_entry.id   393282b61e43419bd444b1573c8a3c39
#
_cell.length_a   1.000
_cell.length_b   1.000
_cell.length_c   1.000
_cell.angle_alpha   90.00
_cell.angle_beta   90.00
_cell.angle_gamma   90.00
#
_symmetry.space_group_name_H-M   'P 1'
#
loop_
_entity.id
_entity.type
_entity.pdbx_description
1 polymer ?
#
loop_
_entity_poly.entity_id
_entity_poly.type
_entity_poly.pdbx_seq_one_letter_code
_entity_poly.pdbx_strand_id
1 'polypeptide(L)'
;AGNGDLMNRSRRRVAKLGIADKFHCTGFLRGDDVKRMIAYSDVYVMPSVSEPFGISPLEAMKSNVPVIISKQSGVAEVLKYAIKTDFWDIDAMADAIYGLLKYPALPEFSASKGMDEVNSLKWENAALKLKGIYSEVIKK
;
A
#
# COMPACT_ATOMS: atom_id res chain seq x y z
N ALA A 1 -8.78 6.79 3.49
CA ALA A 1 -9.34 6.58 4.82
C ALA A 1 -8.39 7.15 5.88
N GLY A 2 -8.89 7.56 7.03
CA GLY A 2 -8.09 8.12 8.12
C GLY A 2 -8.68 9.41 8.66
N ASN A 3 -8.14 9.87 9.78
CA ASN A 3 -8.56 11.09 10.44
C ASN A 3 -7.32 11.79 11.03
N GLY A 4 -6.77 12.72 10.29
CA GLY A 4 -5.56 13.45 10.67
C GLY A 4 -5.71 14.96 10.54
N ASP A 5 -4.76 15.70 11.07
CA ASP A 5 -4.76 17.18 11.14
C ASP A 5 -4.84 17.83 9.75
N LEU A 6 -4.35 17.14 8.72
CA LEU A 6 -4.38 17.63 7.34
C LEU A 6 -5.74 17.46 6.63
N MET A 7 -6.74 16.83 7.25
CA MET A 7 -8.03 16.57 6.60
C MET A 7 -8.69 17.86 6.10
N ASN A 8 -8.73 18.91 6.92
CA ASN A 8 -9.31 20.20 6.53
C ASN A 8 -8.54 20.87 5.39
N ARG A 9 -7.22 20.72 5.37
CA ARG A 9 -6.38 21.23 4.28
C ARG A 9 -6.66 20.48 2.98
N SER A 10 -6.81 19.16 3.04
CA SER A 10 -7.15 18.31 1.90
C SER A 10 -8.51 18.67 1.32
N ARG A 11 -9.55 18.82 2.16
CA ARG A 11 -10.89 19.24 1.72
C ARG A 11 -10.88 20.59 1.01
N ARG A 12 -10.14 21.59 1.55
CA ARG A 12 -9.99 22.90 0.89
C ARG A 12 -9.29 22.79 -0.46
N ARG A 13 -8.25 21.93 -0.56
CA ARG A 13 -7.54 21.72 -1.83
C ARG A 13 -8.44 21.08 -2.88
N VAL A 14 -9.18 20.06 -2.50
CA VAL A 14 -10.15 19.36 -3.36
C VAL A 14 -11.23 20.32 -3.87
N ALA A 15 -11.79 21.18 -3.00
CA ALA A 15 -12.75 22.22 -3.38
C ALA A 15 -12.16 23.21 -4.39
N LYS A 16 -10.91 23.67 -4.17
CA LYS A 16 -10.22 24.55 -5.10
C LYS A 16 -9.97 23.92 -6.48
N LEU A 17 -9.83 22.58 -6.53
CA LEU A 17 -9.64 21.83 -7.77
C LEU A 17 -10.97 21.48 -8.47
N GLY A 18 -12.11 21.81 -7.87
CA GLY A 18 -13.43 21.52 -8.44
C GLY A 18 -13.79 20.04 -8.51
N ILE A 19 -13.16 19.19 -7.67
CA ILE A 19 -13.38 17.73 -7.64
C ILE A 19 -13.98 17.24 -6.32
N ALA A 20 -14.71 18.11 -5.61
CA ALA A 20 -15.27 17.80 -4.30
C ALA A 20 -16.29 16.64 -4.34
N ASP A 21 -17.01 16.47 -5.42
CA ASP A 21 -17.95 15.40 -5.70
C ASP A 21 -17.28 14.03 -5.93
N LYS A 22 -15.99 14.02 -6.29
CA LYS A 22 -15.17 12.82 -6.55
C LYS A 22 -14.23 12.45 -5.40
N PHE A 23 -14.22 13.24 -4.34
CA PHE A 23 -13.32 13.04 -3.21
C PHE A 23 -14.10 12.74 -1.92
N HIS A 24 -13.91 11.54 -1.39
CA HIS A 24 -14.62 11.08 -0.20
C HIS A 24 -13.67 10.85 0.98
N CYS A 25 -13.95 11.52 2.11
CA CYS A 25 -13.25 11.30 3.37
C CYS A 25 -14.07 10.34 4.24
N THR A 26 -13.65 9.11 4.35
CA THR A 26 -14.36 8.09 5.15
C THR A 26 -14.16 8.24 6.65
N GLY A 27 -13.21 9.06 7.08
CA GLY A 27 -12.77 9.04 8.47
C GLY A 27 -11.95 7.78 8.80
N PHE A 28 -11.86 7.46 10.09
CA PHE A 28 -11.16 6.27 10.57
C PHE A 28 -12.05 5.04 10.43
N LEU A 29 -11.58 4.04 9.70
CA LEU A 29 -12.26 2.75 9.51
C LEU A 29 -11.66 1.68 10.42
N ARG A 30 -12.46 0.68 10.81
CA ARG A 30 -12.02 -0.44 11.66
C ARG A 30 -12.58 -1.77 11.17
N GLY A 31 -11.85 -2.84 11.47
CA GLY A 31 -12.31 -4.21 11.24
C GLY A 31 -12.75 -4.46 9.80
N ASP A 32 -13.96 -4.95 9.61
CA ASP A 32 -14.46 -5.34 8.29
C ASP A 32 -14.72 -4.16 7.34
N ASP A 33 -14.91 -2.94 7.88
CA ASP A 33 -15.06 -1.76 7.02
C ASP A 33 -13.77 -1.42 6.27
N VAL A 34 -12.60 -1.66 6.89
CA VAL A 34 -11.30 -1.55 6.22
C VAL A 34 -11.22 -2.53 5.07
N LYS A 35 -11.54 -3.80 5.31
CA LYS A 35 -11.50 -4.86 4.30
C LYS A 35 -12.43 -4.57 3.13
N ARG A 36 -13.67 -4.13 3.43
CA ARG A 36 -14.65 -3.76 2.39
C ARG A 36 -14.15 -2.59 1.56
N MET A 37 -13.65 -1.53 2.21
CA MET A 37 -13.15 -0.35 1.50
C MET A 37 -11.99 -0.71 0.58
N ILE A 38 -11.06 -1.55 1.04
CA ILE A 38 -9.95 -2.04 0.22
C ILE A 38 -10.49 -2.89 -0.94
N ALA A 39 -11.36 -3.85 -0.67
CA ALA A 39 -11.89 -4.76 -1.69
C ALA A 39 -12.71 -4.04 -2.80
N TYR A 40 -13.28 -2.89 -2.51
CA TYR A 40 -13.97 -2.04 -3.50
C TYR A 40 -13.05 -1.08 -4.25
N SER A 41 -11.75 -1.09 -3.96
CA SER A 41 -10.80 -0.17 -4.57
C SER A 41 -10.15 -0.79 -5.81
N ASP A 42 -10.01 0.00 -6.87
CA ASP A 42 -9.27 -0.38 -8.08
C ASP A 42 -7.76 -0.25 -7.89
N VAL A 43 -7.32 0.67 -7.01
CA VAL A 43 -5.93 0.93 -6.70
C VAL A 43 -5.81 1.36 -5.24
N TYR A 44 -4.83 0.82 -4.53
CA TYR A 44 -4.45 1.27 -3.19
C TYR A 44 -3.19 2.15 -3.27
N VAL A 45 -3.22 3.32 -2.63
CA VAL A 45 -2.10 4.27 -2.63
C VAL A 45 -1.70 4.64 -1.21
N MET A 46 -0.42 4.44 -0.86
CA MET A 46 0.15 4.84 0.43
C MET A 46 1.37 5.75 0.23
N PRO A 47 1.17 7.08 0.12
CA PRO A 47 2.24 8.05 -0.11
C PRO A 47 2.89 8.51 1.20
N SER A 48 3.24 7.60 2.09
CA SER A 48 3.77 7.92 3.41
C SER A 48 5.17 8.50 3.32
N VAL A 49 5.41 9.59 4.04
CA VAL A 49 6.74 10.20 4.20
C VAL A 49 7.65 9.33 5.06
N SER A 50 7.07 8.77 6.13
CA SER A 50 7.74 7.85 7.04
C SER A 50 6.71 6.82 7.50
N GLU A 51 6.99 5.56 7.25
CA GLU A 51 6.16 4.43 7.65
C GLU A 51 7.12 3.29 8.04
N PRO A 52 7.18 2.92 9.34
CA PRO A 52 8.13 1.89 9.79
C PRO A 52 8.02 0.56 9.06
N PHE A 53 6.80 0.14 8.75
CA PHE A 53 6.57 -1.04 7.91
C PHE A 53 5.39 -0.83 6.96
N GLY A 54 4.15 -0.67 7.48
CA GLY A 54 2.92 -0.53 6.71
C GLY A 54 2.23 -1.86 6.42
N ILE A 55 1.25 -2.23 7.25
CA ILE A 55 0.49 -3.48 7.08
C ILE A 55 -0.58 -3.32 5.99
N SER A 56 -1.15 -2.13 5.85
CA SER A 56 -2.27 -1.90 4.94
C SER A 56 -1.99 -2.16 3.44
N PRO A 57 -0.78 -1.95 2.90
CA PRO A 57 -0.45 -2.42 1.55
C PRO A 57 -0.53 -3.94 1.40
N LEU A 58 -0.15 -4.70 2.44
CA LEU A 58 -0.26 -6.16 2.44
C LEU A 58 -1.72 -6.62 2.44
N GLU A 59 -2.58 -5.91 3.20
CA GLU A 59 -4.03 -6.16 3.22
C GLU A 59 -4.65 -5.88 1.84
N ALA A 60 -4.20 -4.83 1.15
CA ALA A 60 -4.64 -4.50 -0.20
C ALA A 60 -4.21 -5.58 -1.22
N MET A 61 -2.97 -5.99 -1.21
CA MET A 61 -2.48 -7.08 -2.06
C MET A 61 -3.22 -8.40 -1.79
N LYS A 62 -3.49 -8.71 -0.52
CA LYS A 62 -4.26 -9.90 -0.14
C LYS A 62 -5.72 -9.84 -0.63
N SER A 63 -6.24 -8.65 -0.85
CA SER A 63 -7.57 -8.40 -1.43
C SER A 63 -7.54 -8.30 -2.96
N ASN A 64 -6.44 -8.71 -3.60
CA ASN A 64 -6.23 -8.62 -5.05
C ASN A 64 -6.34 -7.21 -5.61
N VAL A 65 -5.86 -6.21 -4.86
CA VAL A 65 -5.83 -4.80 -5.25
C VAL A 65 -4.39 -4.40 -5.54
N PRO A 66 -4.10 -3.79 -6.70
CA PRO A 66 -2.77 -3.29 -7.03
C PRO A 66 -2.37 -2.14 -6.11
N VAL A 67 -1.10 -2.07 -5.76
CA VAL A 67 -0.60 -1.20 -4.70
C VAL A 67 0.49 -0.26 -5.21
N ILE A 68 0.33 1.03 -4.88
CA ILE A 68 1.36 2.05 -5.05
C ILE A 68 1.80 2.51 -3.66
N ILE A 69 3.10 2.47 -3.38
CA ILE A 69 3.68 2.89 -2.10
C ILE A 69 4.84 3.85 -2.30
N SER A 70 5.14 4.62 -1.26
CA SER A 70 6.38 5.39 -1.26
C SER A 70 7.59 4.46 -1.06
N LYS A 71 8.69 4.75 -1.75
CA LYS A 71 9.98 4.07 -1.56
C LYS A 71 10.51 4.18 -0.13
N GLN A 72 10.07 5.21 0.60
CA GLN A 72 10.50 5.53 1.97
C GLN A 72 9.75 4.73 3.05
N SER A 73 8.78 3.92 2.67
CA SER A 73 8.09 3.02 3.60
C SER A 73 8.88 1.72 3.80
N GLY A 74 8.94 1.20 5.04
CA GLY A 74 9.66 -0.04 5.35
C GLY A 74 9.14 -1.26 4.55
N VAL A 75 7.86 -1.31 4.23
CA VAL A 75 7.29 -2.36 3.39
C VAL A 75 7.83 -2.35 1.96
N ALA A 76 8.38 -1.22 1.48
CA ALA A 76 8.98 -1.12 0.16
C ALA A 76 10.24 -1.99 0.00
N GLU A 77 10.92 -2.31 1.09
CA GLU A 77 12.06 -3.22 1.08
C GLU A 77 11.65 -4.69 0.85
N VAL A 78 10.43 -5.03 1.24
CA VAL A 78 9.92 -6.40 1.20
C VAL A 78 9.15 -6.68 -0.08
N LEU A 79 8.27 -5.77 -0.50
CA LEU A 79 7.38 -5.96 -1.64
C LEU A 79 8.08 -5.71 -2.97
N LYS A 80 8.02 -6.69 -3.88
CA LYS A 80 8.58 -6.59 -5.25
C LYS A 80 7.54 -6.12 -6.26
N TYR A 81 6.28 -6.50 -6.07
CA TYR A 81 5.19 -6.26 -7.03
C TYR A 81 4.33 -5.03 -6.70
N ALA A 82 4.68 -4.27 -5.66
CA ALA A 82 4.15 -2.93 -5.46
C ALA A 82 4.86 -1.93 -6.39
N ILE A 83 4.11 -1.02 -6.98
CA ILE A 83 4.68 0.14 -7.68
C ILE A 83 5.25 1.10 -6.64
N LYS A 84 6.48 1.54 -6.83
CA LYS A 84 7.20 2.37 -5.86
C LYS A 84 7.55 3.72 -6.45
N THR A 85 7.06 4.79 -5.84
CA THR A 85 7.37 6.17 -6.21
C THR A 85 8.01 6.88 -5.02
N ASP A 86 8.73 7.96 -5.26
CA ASP A 86 9.13 8.83 -4.16
C ASP A 86 7.92 9.60 -3.65
N PHE A 87 7.78 9.80 -2.31
CA PHE A 87 6.58 10.44 -1.75
C PHE A 87 6.38 11.89 -2.22
N TRP A 88 7.45 12.55 -2.66
CA TRP A 88 7.42 13.92 -3.20
C TRP A 88 7.16 13.98 -4.70
N ASP A 89 7.31 12.87 -5.41
CA ASP A 89 7.11 12.81 -6.86
C ASP A 89 5.62 12.58 -7.19
N ILE A 90 4.88 13.68 -7.17
CA ILE A 90 3.43 13.68 -7.38
C ILE A 90 3.09 13.23 -8.81
N ASP A 91 3.92 13.61 -9.78
CA ASP A 91 3.69 13.30 -11.19
C ASP A 91 3.89 11.80 -11.44
N ALA A 92 5.00 11.22 -10.97
CA ALA A 92 5.21 9.77 -11.07
C ALA A 92 4.10 8.96 -10.37
N MET A 93 3.59 9.45 -9.23
CA MET A 93 2.48 8.80 -8.54
C MET A 93 1.16 8.90 -9.33
N ALA A 94 0.88 10.06 -9.92
CA ALA A 94 -0.29 10.25 -10.77
C ALA A 94 -0.21 9.39 -12.03
N ASP A 95 0.94 9.29 -12.67
CA ASP A 95 1.19 8.44 -13.84
C ASP A 95 1.01 6.96 -13.52
N ALA A 96 1.48 6.51 -12.34
CA ALA A 96 1.29 5.16 -11.88
C ALA A 96 -0.20 4.83 -11.66
N ILE A 97 -0.96 5.73 -11.03
CA ILE A 97 -2.41 5.59 -10.85
C ILE A 97 -3.09 5.54 -12.22
N TYR A 98 -2.77 6.48 -13.11
CA TYR A 98 -3.35 6.52 -14.44
C TYR A 98 -3.05 5.25 -15.24
N GLY A 99 -1.81 4.77 -15.18
CA GLY A 99 -1.39 3.53 -15.85
C GLY A 99 -2.20 2.32 -15.39
N LEU A 100 -2.38 2.15 -14.08
CA LEU A 100 -3.18 1.05 -13.51
C LEU A 100 -4.66 1.14 -13.91
N LEU A 101 -5.23 2.34 -14.00
CA LEU A 101 -6.64 2.53 -14.37
C LEU A 101 -6.88 2.45 -15.90
N LYS A 102 -5.87 2.79 -16.71
CA LYS A 102 -6.00 2.87 -18.17
C LYS A 102 -5.72 1.57 -18.89
N TYR A 103 -4.78 0.78 -18.40
CA TYR A 103 -4.28 -0.41 -19.09
C TYR A 103 -4.63 -1.69 -18.31
N PRO A 104 -5.69 -2.43 -18.67
CA PRO A 104 -6.23 -3.54 -17.87
C PRO A 104 -5.22 -4.63 -17.50
N ALA A 105 -4.24 -4.90 -18.36
CA ALA A 105 -3.20 -5.90 -18.08
C ALA A 105 -2.28 -5.54 -16.91
N LEU A 106 -2.11 -4.25 -16.59
CA LEU A 106 -1.24 -3.81 -15.49
C LEU A 106 -1.80 -4.15 -14.11
N PRO A 107 -3.06 -3.76 -13.78
CA PRO A 107 -3.63 -4.13 -12.48
C PRO A 107 -3.81 -5.63 -12.32
N GLU A 108 -4.20 -6.36 -13.36
CA GLU A 108 -4.34 -7.82 -13.33
C GLU A 108 -3.00 -8.49 -12.96
N PHE A 109 -1.93 -8.12 -13.63
CA PHE A 109 -0.59 -8.63 -13.34
C PHE A 109 -0.12 -8.24 -11.93
N SER A 110 -0.20 -6.95 -11.59
CA SER A 110 0.27 -6.43 -10.31
C SER A 110 -0.49 -7.01 -9.13
N ALA A 111 -1.82 -7.10 -9.21
CA ALA A 111 -2.67 -7.66 -8.17
C ALA A 111 -2.43 -9.16 -7.98
N SER A 112 -2.42 -9.94 -9.06
CA SER A 112 -2.17 -11.39 -9.01
C SER A 112 -0.80 -11.69 -8.39
N LYS A 113 0.26 -11.05 -8.89
CA LYS A 113 1.62 -11.25 -8.38
C LYS A 113 1.81 -10.75 -6.96
N GLY A 114 1.18 -9.62 -6.63
CA GLY A 114 1.17 -9.08 -5.27
C GLY A 114 0.49 -10.02 -4.28
N MET A 115 -0.63 -10.62 -4.64
CA MET A 115 -1.32 -11.60 -3.81
C MET A 115 -0.48 -12.87 -3.60
N ASP A 116 0.17 -13.40 -4.63
CA ASP A 116 1.11 -14.53 -4.51
C ASP A 116 2.26 -14.19 -3.56
N GLU A 117 2.84 -13.00 -3.71
CA GLU A 117 3.93 -12.51 -2.86
C GLU A 117 3.52 -12.45 -1.39
N VAL A 118 2.40 -11.80 -1.08
CA VAL A 118 1.92 -11.66 0.31
C VAL A 118 1.56 -13.01 0.91
N ASN A 119 0.99 -13.93 0.15
CA ASN A 119 0.71 -15.29 0.63
C ASN A 119 1.97 -16.10 0.95
N SER A 120 3.12 -15.73 0.38
CA SER A 120 4.44 -16.31 0.70
C SER A 120 5.07 -15.74 1.97
N LEU A 121 4.63 -14.57 2.44
CA LEU A 121 5.13 -13.93 3.66
C LEU A 121 4.52 -14.59 4.90
N LYS A 122 5.19 -15.60 5.42
CA LYS A 122 4.76 -16.38 6.58
C LYS A 122 5.65 -16.13 7.78
N TRP A 123 5.07 -16.13 8.96
CA TRP A 123 5.80 -16.03 10.24
C TRP A 123 6.79 -17.16 10.43
N GLU A 124 6.47 -18.36 9.93
CA GLU A 124 7.34 -19.53 9.95
C GLU A 124 8.67 -19.26 9.26
N ASN A 125 8.67 -18.53 8.15
CA ASN A 125 9.89 -18.16 7.43
C ASN A 125 10.79 -17.21 8.25
N ALA A 126 10.18 -16.26 8.97
CA ALA A 126 10.91 -15.38 9.89
C ALA A 126 11.49 -16.17 11.08
N ALA A 127 10.70 -17.07 11.67
CA ALA A 127 11.13 -17.92 12.76
C ALA A 127 12.29 -18.85 12.36
N LEU A 128 12.24 -19.43 11.17
CA LEU A 128 13.34 -20.27 10.64
C LEU A 128 14.63 -19.48 10.45
N LYS A 129 14.55 -18.22 9.93
CA LYS A 129 15.73 -17.35 9.82
C LYS A 129 16.36 -17.06 11.19
N LEU A 130 15.53 -16.70 12.18
CA LEU A 130 16.01 -16.45 13.55
C LEU A 130 16.65 -17.70 14.15
N LYS A 131 16.03 -18.86 14.00
CA LYS A 131 16.59 -20.14 14.47
C LYS A 131 17.95 -20.44 13.83
N GLY A 132 18.12 -20.13 12.54
CA GLY A 132 19.39 -20.24 11.84
C GLY A 132 20.48 -19.39 12.48
N ILE A 133 20.18 -18.10 12.70
CA ILE A 133 21.10 -17.15 13.33
C ILE A 133 21.52 -17.62 14.74
N TYR A 134 20.57 -18.03 15.57
CA TYR A 134 20.88 -18.57 16.90
C TYR A 134 21.77 -19.80 16.84
N SER A 135 21.51 -20.70 15.88
CA SER A 135 22.33 -21.91 15.73
C SER A 135 23.77 -21.61 15.30
N GLU A 136 23.98 -20.55 14.53
CA GLU A 136 25.32 -20.09 14.14
C GLU A 136 26.09 -19.44 15.30
N VAL A 137 25.37 -18.67 16.14
CA VAL A 137 26.00 -18.00 17.32
C VAL A 137 26.39 -19.01 18.40
N ILE A 138 25.54 -20.02 18.63
CA ILE A 138 25.79 -21.05 19.66
C ILE A 138 26.94 -21.99 19.28
N LYS A 139 27.24 -22.14 17.98
CA LYS A 139 28.36 -22.98 17.51
C LYS A 139 29.73 -22.31 17.59
N LYS A 140 29.78 -21.03 17.93
CA LYS A 140 31.00 -20.27 18.22
C LYS A 140 31.31 -20.31 19.71
#